data_9ec4bee96e97720f400a6b0815b31196
#
_entry.id   9ec4bee96e97720f400a6b0815b31196
#
_cell.length_a   1.000
_cell.length_b   1.000
_cell.length_c   1.000
_cell.angle_alpha   90.00
_cell.angle_beta   90.00
_cell.angle_gamma   90.00
#
_symmetry.space_group_name_H-M   'P 1'
#
loop_
_entity.id
_entity.type
_entity.pdbx_description
1 polymer ?
#
loop_
_entity_poly.entity_id
_entity_poly.type
_entity_poly.pdbx_seq_one_letter_code
_entity_poly.pdbx_strand_id
1 'polypeptide(L)'
;MNLSQTVHNSTGYDFRQYDRVWQRVAPDLEPYPGMNAAQPAPQSAPVTQEAQTAVQPQDQAGMSIRQEAQLPGAEPNPCCMGTAAQAMVEVVAGFIEDELGDRRQLLALSRQSPTWARQRLRDMAAEEAAAARQLAAAYYLITGGCYQPSLNSGSICVGRWCPALRERYHAEACKGLNYAQAADGTTDICLQRIFNRLSAQAYGRAEELMDLLERSMQNRC
;
A
#
# COMPACT_ATOMS: atom_id res chain seq x y z
N MET A 1 -36.03 28.58 -14.16
CA MET A 1 -35.53 28.34 -12.78
C MET A 1 -34.62 27.13 -12.85
N ASN A 2 -33.34 27.36 -12.96
CA ASN A 2 -32.31 26.31 -13.00
C ASN A 2 -31.85 26.01 -11.58
N LEU A 3 -32.18 24.82 -11.09
CA LEU A 3 -31.60 24.28 -9.86
C LEU A 3 -30.29 23.59 -10.19
N SER A 4 -29.19 24.32 -10.04
CA SER A 4 -27.85 23.72 -10.00
C SER A 4 -27.73 22.98 -8.68
N GLN A 5 -27.82 21.66 -8.72
CA GLN A 5 -27.42 20.82 -7.59
C GLN A 5 -25.90 20.81 -7.48
N THR A 6 -25.40 21.59 -6.55
CA THR A 6 -24.01 21.50 -6.10
C THR A 6 -23.90 20.22 -5.25
N VAL A 7 -23.36 19.17 -5.82
CA VAL A 7 -22.98 17.99 -5.04
C VAL A 7 -21.79 18.37 -4.18
N HIS A 8 -22.03 18.66 -2.91
CA HIS A 8 -20.97 18.78 -1.91
C HIS A 8 -20.39 17.40 -1.65
N ASN A 9 -19.22 17.16 -2.23
CA ASN A 9 -18.38 16.01 -1.91
C ASN A 9 -17.78 16.26 -0.51
N SER A 10 -18.46 15.81 0.53
CA SER A 10 -18.11 16.09 1.93
C SER A 10 -17.28 14.99 2.59
N THR A 11 -16.57 14.17 1.81
CA THR A 11 -15.63 13.20 2.37
C THR A 11 -14.23 13.61 1.98
N GLY A 12 -13.50 14.19 2.92
CA GLY A 12 -12.07 14.53 2.80
C GLY A 12 -11.16 13.29 2.77
N TYR A 13 -11.66 12.19 2.18
CA TYR A 13 -10.89 10.98 1.98
C TYR A 13 -10.22 11.08 0.60
N ASP A 14 -8.92 11.27 0.59
CA ASP A 14 -8.14 11.32 -0.65
C ASP A 14 -7.83 9.89 -1.12
N PHE A 15 -8.70 9.34 -1.96
CA PHE A 15 -8.47 8.05 -2.62
C PHE A 15 -7.18 8.02 -3.44
N ARG A 16 -6.63 9.19 -3.80
CA ARG A 16 -5.42 9.31 -4.61
C ARG A 16 -4.16 8.80 -3.91
N GLN A 17 -4.17 8.63 -2.59
CA GLN A 17 -3.04 7.99 -1.92
C GLN A 17 -2.90 6.50 -2.34
N TYR A 18 -4.01 5.85 -2.71
CA TYR A 18 -4.01 4.48 -3.24
C TYR A 18 -3.66 4.45 -4.73
N ASP A 19 -4.00 5.48 -5.49
CA ASP A 19 -3.62 5.63 -6.89
C ASP A 19 -2.10 5.61 -7.08
N ARG A 20 -1.33 6.12 -6.11
CA ARG A 20 0.14 6.11 -6.19
C ARG A 20 0.73 4.71 -6.21
N VAL A 21 0.14 3.76 -5.49
CA VAL A 21 0.57 2.36 -5.52
C VAL A 21 0.23 1.76 -6.87
N TRP A 22 -0.99 2.01 -7.36
CA TRP A 22 -1.49 1.49 -8.64
C TRP A 22 -0.75 2.04 -9.85
N GLN A 23 -0.52 3.33 -9.91
CA GLN A 23 0.25 3.96 -10.99
C GLN A 23 1.68 3.41 -11.12
N ARG A 24 2.22 2.85 -10.05
CA ARG A 24 3.55 2.22 -10.05
C ARG A 24 3.50 0.76 -10.48
N VAL A 25 2.46 0.02 -10.11
CA VAL A 25 2.35 -1.44 -10.34
C VAL A 25 1.73 -1.76 -11.68
N ALA A 26 0.74 -1.00 -12.10
CA ALA A 26 0.00 -1.21 -13.33
C ALA A 26 -0.52 0.13 -13.88
N PRO A 27 0.36 0.95 -14.50
CA PRO A 27 0.01 2.28 -15.01
C PRO A 27 -1.11 2.26 -16.05
N ASP A 28 -1.31 1.11 -16.71
CA ASP A 28 -2.32 0.92 -17.75
C ASP A 28 -3.65 0.33 -17.25
N LEU A 29 -3.74 -0.01 -15.95
CA LEU A 29 -4.97 -0.51 -15.34
C LEU A 29 -5.70 0.63 -14.62
N GLU A 30 -6.92 0.92 -15.05
CA GLU A 30 -7.82 1.82 -14.33
C GLU A 30 -8.37 1.10 -13.08
N PRO A 31 -7.93 1.47 -11.86
CA PRO A 31 -8.38 0.78 -10.65
C PRO A 31 -9.87 1.03 -10.33
N TYR A 32 -10.47 2.03 -10.97
CA TYR A 32 -11.88 2.40 -10.80
C TYR A 32 -12.56 2.62 -12.16
N PRO A 33 -12.95 1.57 -12.88
CA PRO A 33 -13.62 1.72 -14.17
C PRO A 33 -14.90 2.56 -14.00
N GLY A 34 -14.91 3.73 -14.61
CA GLY A 34 -16.05 4.66 -14.63
C GLY A 34 -15.91 5.95 -13.83
N MET A 35 -14.83 6.17 -13.06
CA MET A 35 -14.60 7.44 -12.36
C MET A 35 -13.77 8.47 -13.14
N ASN A 36 -13.08 8.07 -14.21
CA ASN A 36 -12.20 8.93 -15.01
C ASN A 36 -12.77 9.30 -16.40
N ALA A 37 -14.08 9.49 -16.52
CA ALA A 37 -14.70 9.86 -17.80
C ALA A 37 -14.35 11.27 -18.31
N ALA A 38 -13.23 11.86 -17.91
CA ALA A 38 -12.86 13.25 -18.26
C ALA A 38 -11.39 13.48 -18.69
N GLN A 39 -10.69 12.50 -19.26
CA GLN A 39 -9.42 12.79 -19.94
C GLN A 39 -9.38 12.21 -21.36
N PRO A 40 -9.10 13.03 -22.39
CA PRO A 40 -8.92 12.54 -23.76
C PRO A 40 -7.61 11.78 -23.88
N ALA A 41 -7.65 10.63 -24.56
CA ALA A 41 -6.52 9.76 -24.82
C ALA A 41 -5.38 10.49 -25.55
N PRO A 42 -4.11 10.27 -25.20
CA PRO A 42 -2.99 10.75 -26.00
C PRO A 42 -2.92 9.98 -27.33
N GLN A 43 -2.90 10.73 -28.42
CA GLN A 43 -2.75 10.21 -29.77
C GLN A 43 -1.35 9.60 -29.93
N SER A 44 -1.32 8.38 -30.42
CA SER A 44 -0.11 7.65 -30.78
C SER A 44 0.63 8.33 -31.91
N ALA A 45 1.87 8.74 -31.70
CA ALA A 45 2.79 9.15 -32.76
C ALA A 45 3.54 7.92 -33.31
N PRO A 46 3.87 7.89 -34.64
CA PRO A 46 4.43 6.70 -35.27
C PRO A 46 5.90 6.47 -34.90
N VAL A 47 6.22 5.23 -34.65
CA VAL A 47 7.58 4.73 -34.41
C VAL A 47 8.34 4.75 -35.75
N THR A 48 9.38 5.55 -35.83
CA THR A 48 10.38 5.46 -36.90
C THR A 48 11.53 4.59 -36.40
N GLN A 49 11.74 3.48 -37.09
CA GLN A 49 12.94 2.66 -36.94
C GLN A 49 14.12 3.32 -37.59
N GLU A 50 15.21 3.54 -36.87
CA GLU A 50 16.52 3.75 -37.47
C GLU A 50 17.62 2.97 -36.72
N ALA A 51 18.16 2.08 -37.49
CA ALA A 51 19.52 1.54 -37.63
C ALA A 51 20.51 1.55 -36.43
N GLN A 52 20.99 0.36 -36.23
CA GLN A 52 22.15 -0.09 -35.47
C GLN A 52 23.44 0.66 -35.80
N THR A 53 24.17 1.09 -34.79
CA THR A 53 25.62 1.21 -34.88
C THR A 53 26.26 0.67 -33.59
N ALA A 54 27.04 -0.38 -33.77
CA ALA A 54 27.83 -1.02 -32.74
C ALA A 54 28.98 -0.10 -32.30
N VAL A 55 29.07 0.20 -31.01
CA VAL A 55 30.27 0.80 -30.39
C VAL A 55 30.73 -0.14 -29.28
N GLN A 56 31.95 -0.62 -29.42
CA GLN A 56 32.65 -1.43 -28.43
C GLN A 56 32.92 -0.64 -27.14
N PRO A 57 32.89 -1.27 -25.99
CA PRO A 57 33.20 -0.61 -24.72
C PRO A 57 34.70 -0.49 -24.52
N GLN A 58 35.13 0.73 -24.25
CA GLN A 58 36.45 1.01 -23.69
C GLN A 58 36.43 0.73 -22.18
N ASP A 59 37.50 0.08 -21.75
CA ASP A 59 37.88 -0.15 -20.37
C ASP A 59 37.76 1.10 -19.51
N GLN A 60 36.91 1.06 -18.50
CA GLN A 60 37.05 1.91 -17.31
C GLN A 60 37.38 1.03 -16.11
N ALA A 61 38.65 1.04 -15.78
CA ALA A 61 39.17 0.49 -14.53
C ALA A 61 38.55 1.20 -13.33
N GLY A 62 38.08 0.43 -12.37
CA GLY A 62 38.09 0.83 -10.99
C GLY A 62 36.80 1.31 -10.39
N MET A 63 36.07 0.40 -9.90
CA MET A 63 35.59 0.34 -8.51
C MET A 63 35.14 -1.09 -8.27
N SER A 64 36.04 -1.88 -7.74
CA SER A 64 35.71 -3.19 -7.21
C SER A 64 34.72 -2.96 -6.05
N ILE A 65 33.44 -3.02 -6.32
CA ILE A 65 32.45 -3.26 -5.30
C ILE A 65 32.92 -4.53 -4.62
N ARG A 66 33.28 -4.45 -3.35
CA ARG A 66 33.59 -5.63 -2.54
C ARG A 66 32.43 -6.60 -2.76
N GLN A 67 32.70 -7.69 -3.45
CA GLN A 67 31.85 -8.85 -3.44
C GLN A 67 31.75 -9.24 -1.97
N GLU A 68 30.66 -8.87 -1.32
CA GLU A 68 30.36 -9.34 0.03
C GLU A 68 30.49 -10.86 -0.04
N ALA A 69 31.27 -11.41 0.88
CA ALA A 69 31.57 -12.82 0.91
C ALA A 69 30.26 -13.60 0.94
N GLN A 70 29.84 -14.12 -0.21
CA GLN A 70 28.68 -15.00 -0.31
C GLN A 70 28.97 -16.22 0.55
N LEU A 71 28.07 -16.49 1.50
CA LEU A 71 28.12 -17.71 2.26
C LEU A 71 28.21 -18.90 1.29
N PRO A 72 29.10 -19.88 1.54
CA PRO A 72 29.19 -21.06 0.71
C PRO A 72 27.80 -21.71 0.58
N GLY A 73 27.29 -21.83 -0.65
CA GLY A 73 25.97 -22.36 -0.94
C GLY A 73 24.84 -21.31 -1.04
N ALA A 74 25.12 -20.01 -0.88
CA ALA A 74 24.14 -18.96 -1.17
C ALA A 74 23.94 -18.87 -2.70
N GLU A 75 22.70 -19.05 -3.16
CA GLU A 75 22.38 -18.83 -4.56
C GLU A 75 22.48 -17.33 -4.90
N PRO A 76 23.06 -16.97 -6.05
CA PRO A 76 23.19 -15.56 -6.47
C PRO A 76 21.83 -14.89 -6.70
N ASN A 77 20.78 -15.67 -6.89
CA ASN A 77 19.40 -15.20 -7.03
C ASN A 77 18.47 -16.19 -6.31
N PRO A 78 18.17 -15.97 -5.01
CA PRO A 78 17.31 -16.88 -4.26
C PRO A 78 15.89 -16.91 -4.88
N CYS A 79 15.25 -18.08 -4.75
CA CYS A 79 13.88 -18.29 -5.27
C CYS A 79 12.81 -17.47 -4.51
N CYS A 80 13.18 -16.87 -3.38
CA CYS A 80 12.35 -16.00 -2.56
C CYS A 80 13.07 -14.71 -2.27
N MET A 81 12.41 -13.57 -2.45
CA MET A 81 12.94 -12.22 -2.23
C MET A 81 14.19 -11.91 -3.07
N GLY A 82 14.31 -12.58 -4.23
CA GLY A 82 15.38 -12.37 -5.20
C GLY A 82 15.01 -11.30 -6.25
N THR A 83 15.55 -11.45 -7.48
CA THR A 83 15.32 -10.50 -8.58
C THR A 83 13.86 -10.33 -8.96
N ALA A 84 13.04 -11.39 -8.82
CA ALA A 84 11.59 -11.32 -9.07
C ALA A 84 10.85 -10.37 -8.11
N ALA A 85 11.39 -10.13 -6.91
CA ALA A 85 10.82 -9.22 -5.94
C ALA A 85 11.30 -7.77 -6.12
N GLN A 86 12.37 -7.51 -6.88
CA GLN A 86 12.96 -6.18 -7.04
C GLN A 86 11.96 -5.15 -7.62
N ALA A 87 11.12 -5.57 -8.55
CA ALA A 87 10.10 -4.72 -9.15
C ALA A 87 9.04 -4.23 -8.12
N MET A 88 8.92 -4.93 -7.00
CA MET A 88 7.93 -4.63 -5.95
C MET A 88 8.47 -3.78 -4.79
N VAL A 89 9.73 -3.38 -4.81
CA VAL A 89 10.37 -2.64 -3.71
C VAL A 89 9.61 -1.37 -3.35
N GLU A 90 9.22 -0.57 -4.33
CA GLU A 90 8.47 0.66 -4.11
C GLU A 90 7.05 0.40 -3.59
N VAL A 91 6.42 -0.68 -4.02
CA VAL A 91 5.10 -1.10 -3.53
C VAL A 91 5.19 -1.51 -2.07
N VAL A 92 6.21 -2.31 -1.71
CA VAL A 92 6.46 -2.70 -0.32
C VAL A 92 6.72 -1.47 0.56
N ALA A 93 7.52 -0.50 0.06
CA ALA A 93 7.78 0.76 0.76
C ALA A 93 6.49 1.56 0.99
N GLY A 94 5.64 1.68 -0.02
CA GLY A 94 4.33 2.33 0.10
C GLY A 94 3.44 1.67 1.14
N PHE A 95 3.36 0.35 1.13
CA PHE A 95 2.58 -0.38 2.14
C PHE A 95 3.12 -0.22 3.56
N ILE A 96 4.43 -0.11 3.76
CA ILE A 96 4.99 0.18 5.10
C ILE A 96 4.48 1.52 5.62
N GLU A 97 4.48 2.57 4.78
CA GLU A 97 3.97 3.90 5.16
C GLU A 97 2.48 3.85 5.49
N ASP A 98 1.69 3.14 4.68
CA ASP A 98 0.25 3.00 4.88
C ASP A 98 -0.06 2.30 6.22
N GLU A 99 0.59 1.17 6.51
CA GLU A 99 0.40 0.43 7.76
C GLU A 99 0.76 1.28 9.00
N LEU A 100 1.86 2.03 8.93
CA LEU A 100 2.25 2.92 10.01
C LEU A 100 1.30 4.12 10.16
N GLY A 101 0.77 4.64 9.05
CA GLY A 101 -0.25 5.69 9.02
C GLY A 101 -1.55 5.21 9.67
N ASP A 102 -2.03 4.04 9.28
CA ASP A 102 -3.26 3.42 9.76
C ASP A 102 -3.19 3.07 11.25
N ARG A 103 -2.06 2.53 11.69
CA ARG A 103 -1.78 2.33 13.11
C ARG A 103 -1.99 3.62 13.92
N ARG A 104 -1.47 4.75 13.43
CA ARG A 104 -1.60 6.05 14.11
C ARG A 104 -3.07 6.51 14.16
N GLN A 105 -3.81 6.31 13.06
CA GLN A 105 -5.23 6.65 12.99
C GLN A 105 -6.06 5.81 13.95
N LEU A 106 -5.85 4.49 14.00
CA LEU A 106 -6.53 3.58 14.92
C LEU A 106 -6.24 3.93 16.39
N LEU A 107 -4.99 4.27 16.71
CA LEU A 107 -4.63 4.74 18.07
C LEU A 107 -5.32 6.08 18.41
N ALA A 108 -5.41 7.02 17.46
CA ALA A 108 -6.12 8.27 17.66
C ALA A 108 -7.62 8.04 17.85
N LEU A 109 -8.24 7.18 17.03
CA LEU A 109 -9.64 6.80 17.15
C LEU A 109 -9.92 6.08 18.49
N SER A 110 -9.02 5.21 18.95
CA SER A 110 -9.18 4.50 20.21
C SER A 110 -9.28 5.43 21.43
N ARG A 111 -8.66 6.61 21.38
CA ARG A 111 -8.72 7.60 22.48
C ARG A 111 -10.10 8.26 22.61
N GLN A 112 -10.82 8.39 21.48
CA GLN A 112 -12.14 9.02 21.41
C GLN A 112 -13.28 8.00 21.41
N SER A 113 -12.95 6.70 21.35
CA SER A 113 -13.92 5.63 21.26
C SER A 113 -14.64 5.37 22.57
N PRO A 114 -15.87 4.81 22.54
CA PRO A 114 -16.50 4.22 23.71
C PRO A 114 -15.60 3.17 24.36
N THR A 115 -15.72 3.02 25.67
CA THR A 115 -14.84 2.11 26.45
C THR A 115 -14.85 0.68 25.93
N TRP A 116 -16.02 0.19 25.50
CA TRP A 116 -16.20 -1.16 24.99
C TRP A 116 -15.51 -1.43 23.64
N ALA A 117 -15.22 -0.39 22.83
CA ALA A 117 -14.54 -0.52 21.55
C ALA A 117 -13.04 -0.27 21.64
N ARG A 118 -12.59 0.39 22.71
CA ARG A 118 -11.23 0.94 22.82
C ARG A 118 -10.15 -0.12 22.68
N GLN A 119 -10.32 -1.25 23.35
CA GLN A 119 -9.31 -2.30 23.32
C GLN A 119 -9.19 -2.88 21.92
N ARG A 120 -10.31 -3.16 21.24
CA ARG A 120 -10.28 -3.74 19.89
C ARG A 120 -9.55 -2.84 18.88
N LEU A 121 -9.77 -1.53 18.94
CA LEU A 121 -9.04 -0.58 18.08
C LEU A 121 -7.53 -0.55 18.36
N ARG A 122 -7.12 -0.76 19.62
CA ARG A 122 -5.71 -0.89 19.97
C ARG A 122 -5.10 -2.20 19.46
N ASP A 123 -5.86 -3.26 19.50
CA ASP A 123 -5.45 -4.57 18.99
C ASP A 123 -5.26 -4.50 17.48
N MET A 124 -6.21 -3.90 16.74
CA MET A 124 -6.05 -3.60 15.31
C MET A 124 -4.80 -2.76 15.03
N ALA A 125 -4.54 -1.71 15.82
CA ALA A 125 -3.34 -0.90 15.67
C ALA A 125 -2.05 -1.69 15.92
N ALA A 126 -2.08 -2.70 16.78
CA ALA A 126 -0.94 -3.60 16.99
C ALA A 126 -0.76 -4.57 15.82
N GLU A 127 -1.85 -5.00 15.19
CA GLU A 127 -1.82 -5.80 13.96
C GLU A 127 -1.21 -5.01 12.79
N GLU A 128 -1.59 -3.73 12.60
CA GLU A 128 -0.96 -2.83 11.61
C GLU A 128 0.56 -2.70 11.85
N ALA A 129 0.96 -2.52 13.10
CA ALA A 129 2.38 -2.47 13.42
C ALA A 129 3.11 -3.80 13.14
N ALA A 130 2.42 -4.93 13.25
CA ALA A 130 2.99 -6.23 12.90
C ALA A 130 3.13 -6.39 11.39
N ALA A 131 2.13 -5.95 10.61
CA ALA A 131 2.18 -5.93 9.15
C ALA A 131 3.33 -5.04 8.64
N ALA A 132 3.45 -3.81 9.17
CA ALA A 132 4.55 -2.91 8.83
C ALA A 132 5.93 -3.54 9.09
N ARG A 133 6.12 -4.21 10.24
CA ARG A 133 7.38 -4.90 10.54
C ARG A 133 7.67 -6.05 9.59
N GLN A 134 6.65 -6.81 9.20
CA GLN A 134 6.80 -7.89 8.23
C GLN A 134 7.20 -7.37 6.85
N LEU A 135 6.55 -6.29 6.39
CA LEU A 135 6.90 -5.63 5.13
C LEU A 135 8.31 -5.02 5.17
N ALA A 136 8.72 -4.42 6.31
CA ALA A 136 10.07 -3.91 6.49
C ALA A 136 11.13 -5.03 6.45
N ALA A 137 10.81 -6.22 6.99
CA ALA A 137 11.69 -7.37 6.86
C ALA A 137 11.77 -7.87 5.40
N ALA A 138 10.65 -7.90 4.67
CA ALA A 138 10.65 -8.22 3.25
C ALA A 138 11.48 -7.21 2.44
N TYR A 139 11.30 -5.92 2.71
CA TYR A 139 12.08 -4.85 2.10
C TYR A 139 13.59 -5.06 2.31
N TYR A 140 14.01 -5.38 3.54
CA TYR A 140 15.40 -5.66 3.85
C TYR A 140 15.95 -6.90 3.11
N LEU A 141 15.16 -7.98 3.04
CA LEU A 141 15.56 -9.19 2.30
C LEU A 141 15.75 -8.93 0.81
N ILE A 142 14.94 -8.03 0.23
CA ILE A 142 15.02 -7.71 -1.20
C ILE A 142 16.17 -6.74 -1.50
N THR A 143 16.38 -5.74 -0.64
CA THR A 143 17.26 -4.60 -0.94
C THR A 143 18.61 -4.65 -0.20
N GLY A 144 18.70 -5.43 0.89
CA GLY A 144 19.84 -5.40 1.82
C GLY A 144 19.88 -4.16 2.72
N GLY A 145 18.96 -3.19 2.56
CA GLY A 145 18.89 -1.94 3.31
C GLY A 145 17.65 -1.84 4.20
N CYS A 146 17.77 -1.19 5.36
CA CYS A 146 16.62 -0.91 6.21
C CYS A 146 15.78 0.23 5.63
N TYR A 147 14.47 0.02 5.50
CA TYR A 147 13.55 1.08 5.14
C TYR A 147 13.45 2.14 6.24
N GLN A 148 13.52 3.42 5.87
CA GLN A 148 13.37 4.55 6.78
C GLN A 148 12.03 5.25 6.50
N PRO A 149 11.00 5.03 7.35
CA PRO A 149 9.69 5.64 7.12
C PRO A 149 9.75 7.17 7.24
N SER A 150 9.06 7.84 6.32
CA SER A 150 8.93 9.32 6.32
C SER A 150 7.65 9.76 7.04
N LEU A 151 7.47 9.32 8.28
CA LEU A 151 6.26 9.62 9.03
C LEU A 151 6.16 11.11 9.39
N ASN A 152 5.12 11.76 8.90
CA ASN A 152 4.75 13.09 9.36
C ASN A 152 4.38 13.06 10.85
N SER A 153 5.02 13.89 11.65
CA SER A 153 4.79 14.00 13.11
C SER A 153 3.51 14.77 13.48
N GLY A 154 2.70 15.20 12.49
CA GLY A 154 1.47 15.94 12.71
C GLY A 154 0.44 15.20 13.58
N SER A 155 -0.36 15.95 14.34
CA SER A 155 -1.48 15.38 15.08
C SER A 155 -2.56 14.89 14.12
N ILE A 156 -3.11 13.72 14.42
CA ILE A 156 -4.22 13.16 13.64
C ILE A 156 -5.53 13.66 14.24
N CYS A 157 -6.29 14.41 13.45
CA CYS A 157 -7.66 14.75 13.78
C CYS A 157 -8.58 13.61 13.36
N VAL A 158 -9.30 13.04 14.32
CA VAL A 158 -10.30 12.01 14.05
C VAL A 158 -11.68 12.67 14.14
N GLY A 159 -12.53 12.39 13.13
CA GLY A 159 -13.90 12.86 13.09
C GLY A 159 -14.81 12.24 14.15
N ARG A 160 -16.13 12.46 14.03
CA ARG A 160 -17.12 11.81 14.89
C ARG A 160 -17.05 10.29 14.75
N TRP A 161 -17.41 9.60 15.82
CA TRP A 161 -17.23 8.15 15.99
C TRP A 161 -17.73 7.30 14.81
N CYS A 162 -19.01 7.37 14.47
CA CYS A 162 -19.56 6.51 13.41
C CYS A 162 -19.06 6.86 11.99
N PRO A 163 -18.96 8.12 11.58
CA PRO A 163 -18.26 8.49 10.35
C PRO A 163 -16.83 7.97 10.30
N ALA A 164 -16.06 8.09 11.40
CA ALA A 164 -14.68 7.63 11.44
C ALA A 164 -14.58 6.09 11.33
N LEU A 165 -15.49 5.33 11.93
CA LEU A 165 -15.55 3.88 11.74
C LEU A 165 -15.85 3.51 10.27
N ARG A 166 -16.79 4.22 9.65
CA ARG A 166 -17.11 4.01 8.23
C ARG A 166 -15.90 4.28 7.33
N GLU A 167 -15.18 5.35 7.56
CA GLU A 167 -13.96 5.68 6.82
C GLU A 167 -12.90 4.59 7.00
N ARG A 168 -12.71 4.12 8.23
CA ARG A 168 -11.76 3.03 8.50
C ARG A 168 -12.17 1.72 7.86
N TYR A 169 -13.46 1.36 7.86
CA TYR A 169 -13.96 0.20 7.13
C TYR A 169 -13.58 0.25 5.65
N HIS A 170 -13.85 1.37 4.99
CA HIS A 170 -13.51 1.52 3.58
C HIS A 170 -12.00 1.46 3.34
N ALA A 171 -11.19 2.05 4.22
CA ALA A 171 -9.75 2.01 4.11
C ALA A 171 -9.21 0.57 4.21
N GLU A 172 -9.70 -0.23 5.18
CA GLU A 172 -9.28 -1.63 5.32
C GLU A 172 -9.72 -2.49 4.13
N ALA A 173 -10.95 -2.29 3.65
CA ALA A 173 -11.45 -3.01 2.48
C ALA A 173 -10.63 -2.69 1.21
N CYS A 174 -10.32 -1.42 0.98
CA CYS A 174 -9.45 -1.00 -0.14
C CYS A 174 -8.02 -1.55 0.02
N LYS A 175 -7.46 -1.52 1.23
CA LYS A 175 -6.15 -2.09 1.52
C LYS A 175 -6.10 -3.59 1.22
N GLY A 176 -7.14 -4.33 1.63
CA GLY A 176 -7.28 -5.75 1.30
C GLY A 176 -7.22 -6.01 -0.21
N LEU A 177 -7.93 -5.19 -0.99
CA LEU A 177 -7.89 -5.26 -2.45
C LEU A 177 -6.49 -4.93 -3.00
N ASN A 178 -5.85 -3.86 -2.51
CA ASN A 178 -4.52 -3.45 -2.95
C ASN A 178 -3.47 -4.55 -2.72
N TYR A 179 -3.53 -5.23 -1.57
CA TYR A 179 -2.67 -6.37 -1.30
C TYR A 179 -2.95 -7.56 -2.24
N ALA A 180 -4.22 -7.88 -2.50
CA ALA A 180 -4.57 -8.95 -3.43
C ALA A 180 -4.00 -8.69 -4.83
N GLN A 181 -4.16 -7.47 -5.31
CA GLN A 181 -3.66 -7.07 -6.61
C GLN A 181 -2.11 -7.04 -6.66
N ALA A 182 -1.45 -6.60 -5.57
CA ALA A 182 0.01 -6.68 -5.48
C ALA A 182 0.50 -8.15 -5.46
N ALA A 183 -0.27 -9.05 -4.86
CA ALA A 183 0.02 -10.48 -4.91
C ALA A 183 -0.07 -11.04 -6.34
N ASP A 184 -1.06 -10.61 -7.12
CA ASP A 184 -1.21 -10.99 -8.52
C ASP A 184 -0.13 -10.36 -9.42
N GLY A 185 0.36 -9.19 -9.05
CA GLY A 185 1.39 -8.43 -9.78
C GLY A 185 2.82 -8.92 -9.57
N THR A 186 3.08 -9.80 -8.60
CA THR A 186 4.43 -10.31 -8.34
C THR A 186 4.62 -11.74 -8.79
N THR A 187 5.80 -12.04 -9.35
CA THR A 187 6.23 -13.41 -9.65
C THR A 187 7.04 -14.06 -8.52
N ASP A 188 7.40 -13.30 -7.48
CA ASP A 188 8.06 -13.84 -6.29
C ASP A 188 7.04 -14.53 -5.39
N ILE A 189 7.14 -15.84 -5.25
CA ILE A 189 6.17 -16.66 -4.54
C ILE A 189 6.10 -16.37 -3.03
N CYS A 190 7.21 -15.92 -2.44
CA CYS A 190 7.25 -15.60 -1.02
C CYS A 190 6.57 -14.24 -0.75
N LEU A 191 6.81 -13.26 -1.61
CA LEU A 191 6.17 -11.96 -1.53
C LEU A 191 4.67 -12.07 -1.81
N GLN A 192 4.27 -12.86 -2.81
CA GLN A 192 2.87 -13.18 -3.10
C GLN A 192 2.14 -13.75 -1.86
N ARG A 193 2.77 -14.69 -1.14
CA ARG A 193 2.19 -15.26 0.09
C ARG A 193 2.06 -14.22 1.21
N ILE A 194 3.00 -13.28 1.31
CA ILE A 194 2.91 -12.18 2.28
C ILE A 194 1.72 -11.31 1.94
N PHE A 195 1.60 -10.85 0.71
CA PHE A 195 0.51 -9.97 0.28
C PHE A 195 -0.87 -10.64 0.42
N ASN A 196 -1.02 -11.91 0.02
CA ASN A 196 -2.28 -12.64 0.21
C ASN A 196 -2.69 -12.75 1.68
N ARG A 197 -1.73 -12.98 2.58
CA ARG A 197 -2.01 -13.00 4.02
C ARG A 197 -2.40 -11.62 4.55
N LEU A 198 -1.71 -10.56 4.15
CA LEU A 198 -2.03 -9.18 4.54
C LEU A 198 -3.38 -8.75 3.98
N SER A 199 -3.74 -9.17 2.77
CA SER A 199 -5.08 -8.98 2.20
C SER A 199 -6.17 -9.59 3.09
N ALA A 200 -6.03 -10.87 3.46
CA ALA A 200 -6.99 -11.54 4.34
C ALA A 200 -7.10 -10.86 5.71
N GLN A 201 -5.98 -10.39 6.27
CA GLN A 201 -5.96 -9.66 7.54
C GLN A 201 -6.70 -8.31 7.44
N ALA A 202 -6.49 -7.56 6.35
CA ALA A 202 -7.18 -6.29 6.13
C ALA A 202 -8.70 -6.48 5.98
N TYR A 203 -9.15 -7.48 5.23
CA TYR A 203 -10.58 -7.82 5.15
C TYR A 203 -11.16 -8.24 6.50
N GLY A 204 -10.42 -9.04 7.30
CA GLY A 204 -10.84 -9.40 8.65
C GLY A 204 -11.02 -8.16 9.54
N ARG A 205 -10.11 -7.18 9.48
CA ARG A 205 -10.26 -5.91 10.21
C ARG A 205 -11.45 -5.08 9.70
N ALA A 206 -11.71 -5.11 8.39
CA ALA A 206 -12.91 -4.46 7.84
C ALA A 206 -14.19 -5.07 8.42
N GLU A 207 -14.30 -6.40 8.50
CA GLU A 207 -15.45 -7.09 9.12
C GLU A 207 -15.63 -6.67 10.58
N GLU A 208 -14.56 -6.63 11.34
CA GLU A 208 -14.60 -6.19 12.74
C GLU A 208 -15.00 -4.72 12.91
N LEU A 209 -14.57 -3.84 12.00
CA LEU A 209 -15.01 -2.44 11.99
C LEU A 209 -16.49 -2.32 11.67
N MET A 210 -17.03 -3.22 10.84
CA MET A 210 -18.47 -3.32 10.57
C MET A 210 -19.22 -3.75 11.83
N ASP A 211 -18.73 -4.75 12.57
CA ASP A 211 -19.32 -5.17 13.85
C ASP A 211 -19.33 -4.03 14.88
N LEU A 212 -18.24 -3.26 14.97
CA LEU A 212 -18.17 -2.08 15.83
C LEU A 212 -19.19 -1.01 15.41
N LEU A 213 -19.38 -0.82 14.12
CA LEU A 213 -20.35 0.12 13.56
C LEU A 213 -21.78 -0.32 13.85
N GLU A 214 -22.13 -1.59 13.63
CA GLU A 214 -23.44 -2.16 13.95
C GLU A 214 -23.80 -1.98 15.42
N ARG A 215 -22.87 -2.34 16.31
CA ARG A 215 -23.04 -2.14 17.75
C ARG A 215 -23.22 -0.66 18.11
N SER A 216 -22.53 0.22 17.43
CA SER A 216 -22.63 1.67 17.64
C SER A 216 -24.00 2.20 17.23
N MET A 217 -24.55 1.71 16.09
CA MET A 217 -25.89 2.09 15.61
C MET A 217 -27.00 1.66 16.58
N GLN A 218 -26.85 0.49 17.22
CA GLN A 218 -27.79 0.02 18.26
C GLN A 218 -27.77 0.94 19.48
N ASN A 219 -26.63 1.58 19.78
CA ASN A 219 -26.47 2.51 20.90
C ASN A 219 -26.70 3.99 20.52
N ARG A 220 -27.33 4.25 19.38
CA ARG A 220 -27.64 5.58 18.84
C ARG A 220 -26.37 6.42 18.55
N CYS A 221 -25.69 6.00 17.53
CA CYS A 221 -24.59 6.74 16.91
C CYS A 221 -24.81 8.25 16.81
#